data_214c6c2422f4235437034a9aeffd1cc3
#
_entry.id   214c6c2422f4235437034a9aeffd1cc3
#
_cell.length_a   1.000
_cell.length_b   1.000
_cell.length_c   1.000
_cell.angle_alpha   90.00
_cell.angle_beta   90.00
_cell.angle_gamma   90.00
#
_symmetry.space_group_name_H-M   'P 1'
#
loop_
_entity.id
_entity.type
_entity.pdbx_description
1 polymer ?
#
loop_
_entity_poly.entity_id
_entity_poly.type
_entity_poly.pdbx_seq_one_letter_code
_entity_poly.pdbx_strand_id
1 'polypeptide(L)'
;MQGQNKASNIDDSLLSHFEKEVWNKVPHLKGEAGDAKVVNATPLTDITADLKECAKNVFGLDLSDKPLKVFGKFDSDLLAGSIKARPAVQIVYDAIATGKLKRGQTIFEATSGNFGIALGQISRIGLDVVALVSRKLQEGVFEELRNEKTRIINLDMDICPAPGMKGNANLMAAKATASNVRAQLSELGFDPAIFDKSRPEVEAILASQDIINLAKLLAKIYGCFCPEQYDNELNIEAHRTVTAAELDQQLHEQGNALSEFRIVCTFGTGGTSGGLSRYMMEKYGKKSLHVVFPLGDQDVAGIRTKGKASGLKFYEPDRYAGQHEVDFIQAKRLLKFFVDKGHDMGESSALALYAAMQMANFGGDGKFVVIIADGIQKYRKSLGAMEEKRSLQVAMQKAVSNIGNYDRIVWIHTMYTPRKEGIELIAKALGVDESKIIVPKAREVEQLLMTQQMPPELDKALGGAGAKPLLVCMMGNTSLRAAEVLAQKGIVAESLNGGISALSAGKGKQIPELVQMATE
;
A
#
# COMPACT_ATOMS: atom_id res chain seq x y z
N MET A 1 42.22 -39.34 7.42
CA MET A 1 41.82 -37.98 7.08
C MET A 1 41.39 -37.94 5.62
N GLN A 2 40.14 -38.11 5.36
CA GLN A 2 39.57 -37.91 4.02
C GLN A 2 38.73 -36.62 4.10
N GLY A 3 39.29 -35.54 3.55
CA GLY A 3 38.57 -34.31 3.32
C GLY A 3 37.53 -34.56 2.23
N GLN A 4 36.27 -34.67 2.59
CA GLN A 4 35.18 -34.61 1.65
C GLN A 4 35.15 -33.18 1.11
N ASN A 5 35.63 -32.99 -0.13
CA ASN A 5 35.29 -31.85 -0.98
C ASN A 5 33.76 -31.83 -1.13
N LYS A 6 33.08 -30.98 -0.37
CA LYS A 6 31.72 -30.56 -0.72
C LYS A 6 31.87 -29.79 -2.05
N ALA A 7 31.66 -30.49 -3.17
CA ALA A 7 31.48 -29.83 -4.46
C ALA A 7 30.43 -28.73 -4.25
N SER A 8 30.75 -27.50 -4.61
CA SER A 8 29.87 -26.37 -4.49
C SER A 8 28.60 -26.69 -5.31
N ASN A 9 27.45 -26.70 -4.66
CA ASN A 9 26.16 -27.00 -5.28
C ASN A 9 25.62 -25.78 -6.10
N ILE A 10 26.53 -24.85 -6.38
CA ILE A 10 26.28 -23.56 -7.05
C ILE A 10 26.15 -23.77 -8.55
N ASP A 11 25.16 -23.13 -9.16
CA ASP A 11 25.00 -23.04 -10.62
C ASP A 11 25.76 -21.80 -11.14
N ASP A 12 27.07 -21.98 -11.39
CA ASP A 12 27.97 -20.89 -11.81
C ASP A 12 27.51 -20.23 -13.13
N SER A 13 26.87 -21.00 -14.01
CA SER A 13 26.32 -20.47 -15.27
C SER A 13 25.11 -19.56 -15.02
N LEU A 14 24.25 -19.93 -14.09
CA LEU A 14 23.11 -19.10 -13.69
C LEU A 14 23.58 -17.86 -12.95
N LEU A 15 24.57 -17.99 -12.04
CA LEU A 15 25.13 -16.88 -11.28
C LEU A 15 25.74 -15.83 -12.23
N SER A 16 26.61 -16.26 -13.14
CA SER A 16 27.22 -15.37 -14.15
C SER A 16 26.17 -14.67 -15.03
N HIS A 17 25.10 -15.39 -15.42
CA HIS A 17 24.00 -14.82 -16.20
C HIS A 17 23.22 -13.79 -15.39
N PHE A 18 22.94 -14.08 -14.10
CA PHE A 18 22.28 -13.15 -13.20
C PHE A 18 23.11 -11.88 -12.99
N GLU A 19 24.40 -12.01 -12.75
CA GLU A 19 25.29 -10.85 -12.55
C GLU A 19 25.30 -9.94 -13.77
N LYS A 20 25.39 -10.51 -14.96
CA LYS A 20 25.40 -9.74 -16.22
C LYS A 20 24.05 -9.06 -16.51
N GLU A 21 22.93 -9.80 -16.42
CA GLU A 21 21.63 -9.33 -16.91
C GLU A 21 20.80 -8.60 -15.84
N VAL A 22 21.09 -8.81 -14.57
CA VAL A 22 20.32 -8.26 -13.45
C VAL A 22 21.19 -7.42 -12.51
N TRP A 23 22.16 -8.03 -11.83
CA TRP A 23 22.93 -7.38 -10.76
C TRP A 23 23.61 -6.09 -11.24
N ASN A 24 24.29 -6.13 -12.36
CA ASN A 24 25.00 -4.97 -12.90
C ASN A 24 24.07 -3.85 -13.45
N LYS A 25 22.75 -4.03 -13.40
CA LYS A 25 21.77 -3.02 -13.84
C LYS A 25 21.00 -2.37 -12.69
N VAL A 26 21.22 -2.83 -11.46
CA VAL A 26 20.55 -2.29 -10.26
C VAL A 26 21.57 -1.65 -9.31
N PRO A 27 21.15 -0.78 -8.39
CA PRO A 27 22.06 -0.23 -7.39
C PRO A 27 22.72 -1.33 -6.57
N HIS A 28 24.05 -1.32 -6.49
CA HIS A 28 24.85 -2.24 -5.69
C HIS A 28 26.17 -1.60 -5.26
N LEU A 29 26.80 -2.17 -4.24
CA LEU A 29 28.11 -1.74 -3.78
C LEU A 29 29.21 -2.27 -4.71
N LYS A 30 30.16 -1.40 -5.07
CA LYS A 30 31.37 -1.75 -5.83
C LYS A 30 32.59 -1.15 -5.17
N GLY A 31 33.65 -1.95 -5.02
CA GLY A 31 34.89 -1.58 -4.35
C GLY A 31 35.19 -2.46 -3.14
N GLU A 32 36.34 -2.23 -2.49
CA GLU A 32 36.73 -2.96 -1.29
C GLU A 32 36.07 -2.38 -0.03
N ALA A 33 36.04 -3.16 1.05
CA ALA A 33 35.47 -2.71 2.31
C ALA A 33 36.19 -1.44 2.82
N GLY A 34 35.42 -0.38 3.06
CA GLY A 34 35.91 0.95 3.47
C GLY A 34 35.83 2.00 2.37
N ASP A 35 36.04 1.61 1.10
CA ASP A 35 35.97 2.51 -0.07
C ASP A 35 34.82 2.18 -1.04
N ALA A 36 33.97 1.22 -0.66
CA ALA A 36 32.88 0.77 -1.48
C ALA A 36 31.88 1.91 -1.75
N LYS A 37 31.55 2.12 -3.03
CA LYS A 37 30.54 3.11 -3.49
C LYS A 37 29.36 2.41 -4.11
N VAL A 38 28.19 3.02 -3.98
CA VAL A 38 27.01 2.56 -4.70
C VAL A 38 27.11 3.01 -6.17
N VAL A 39 26.98 2.05 -7.07
CA VAL A 39 26.89 2.29 -8.51
C VAL A 39 25.47 2.04 -8.99
N ASN A 40 25.12 2.58 -10.18
CA ASN A 40 23.77 2.53 -10.76
C ASN A 40 22.71 3.14 -9.82
N ALA A 41 23.08 4.20 -9.09
CA ALA A 41 22.20 4.91 -8.18
C ALA A 41 20.96 5.46 -8.91
N THR A 42 19.80 5.33 -8.27
CA THR A 42 18.57 5.97 -8.75
C THR A 42 18.52 7.46 -8.44
N PRO A 43 17.69 8.27 -9.12
CA PRO A 43 17.68 9.71 -8.93
C PRO A 43 17.33 10.15 -7.49
N LEU A 44 18.05 11.15 -7.00
CA LEU A 44 17.71 11.94 -5.80
C LEU A 44 17.48 13.38 -6.24
N THR A 45 16.22 13.81 -6.29
CA THR A 45 15.80 15.08 -6.90
C THR A 45 15.26 16.04 -5.84
N ASP A 46 15.67 17.30 -5.89
CA ASP A 46 15.05 18.36 -5.08
C ASP A 46 13.66 18.68 -5.63
N ILE A 47 12.63 18.43 -4.83
CA ILE A 47 11.21 18.66 -5.15
C ILE A 47 10.59 19.74 -4.26
N THR A 48 11.42 20.56 -3.62
CA THR A 48 10.99 21.58 -2.65
C THR A 48 10.03 22.59 -3.27
N ALA A 49 10.35 23.09 -4.46
CA ALA A 49 9.53 24.08 -5.15
C ALA A 49 8.15 23.53 -5.50
N ASP A 50 8.11 22.32 -6.08
CA ASP A 50 6.84 21.67 -6.46
C ASP A 50 5.99 21.34 -5.23
N LEU A 51 6.61 20.96 -4.11
CA LEU A 51 5.86 20.69 -2.87
C LEU A 51 5.26 21.99 -2.28
N LYS A 52 6.01 23.11 -2.28
CA LYS A 52 5.48 24.40 -1.87
C LYS A 52 4.33 24.87 -2.76
N GLU A 53 4.47 24.71 -4.06
CA GLU A 53 3.43 25.03 -5.04
C GLU A 53 2.18 24.14 -4.85
N CYS A 54 2.36 22.84 -4.66
CA CYS A 54 1.27 21.90 -4.36
C CYS A 54 0.54 22.28 -3.06
N ALA A 55 1.30 22.56 -2.00
CA ALA A 55 0.75 22.97 -0.71
C ALA A 55 -0.17 24.20 -0.86
N LYS A 56 0.27 25.21 -1.60
CA LYS A 56 -0.49 26.43 -1.85
C LYS A 56 -1.71 26.18 -2.76
N ASN A 57 -1.48 25.59 -3.93
CA ASN A 57 -2.51 25.54 -4.99
C ASN A 57 -3.57 24.44 -4.74
N VAL A 58 -3.18 23.32 -4.11
CA VAL A 58 -4.07 22.17 -3.89
C VAL A 58 -4.70 22.19 -2.50
N PHE A 59 -3.93 22.67 -1.49
CA PHE A 59 -4.34 22.56 -0.08
C PHE A 59 -4.55 23.91 0.61
N GLY A 60 -4.20 25.03 -0.03
CA GLY A 60 -4.31 26.35 0.57
C GLY A 60 -3.32 26.60 1.72
N LEU A 61 -2.22 25.82 1.77
CA LEU A 61 -1.19 25.91 2.81
C LEU A 61 -0.02 26.75 2.30
N ASP A 62 0.29 27.84 2.99
CA ASP A 62 1.44 28.67 2.64
C ASP A 62 2.71 28.18 3.35
N LEU A 63 3.62 27.62 2.58
CA LEU A 63 4.94 27.16 3.03
C LEU A 63 6.08 28.04 2.47
N SER A 64 5.78 29.21 1.88
CA SER A 64 6.78 30.06 1.23
C SER A 64 7.90 30.47 2.17
N ASP A 65 7.56 30.90 3.39
CA ASP A 65 8.50 31.40 4.38
C ASP A 65 9.14 30.29 5.24
N LYS A 66 8.78 29.03 5.01
CA LYS A 66 9.37 27.89 5.73
C LYS A 66 10.74 27.54 5.16
N PRO A 67 11.77 27.32 6.00
CA PRO A 67 13.09 26.85 5.57
C PRO A 67 12.99 25.36 5.17
N LEU A 68 12.26 25.09 4.10
CA LEU A 68 11.95 23.75 3.64
C LEU A 68 12.96 23.28 2.60
N LYS A 69 13.44 22.05 2.74
CA LYS A 69 14.24 21.32 1.75
C LYS A 69 13.77 19.88 1.66
N VAL A 70 13.26 19.47 0.50
CA VAL A 70 12.66 18.15 0.30
C VAL A 70 13.27 17.47 -0.91
N PHE A 71 13.89 16.33 -0.69
CA PHE A 71 14.37 15.46 -1.75
C PHE A 71 13.44 14.25 -1.93
N GLY A 72 13.13 13.93 -3.18
CA GLY A 72 12.51 12.67 -3.58
C GLY A 72 13.57 11.67 -4.02
N LYS A 73 13.60 10.48 -3.42
CA LYS A 73 14.41 9.35 -3.86
C LYS A 73 13.58 8.46 -4.77
N PHE A 74 13.80 8.56 -6.09
CA PHE A 74 12.96 7.94 -7.11
C PHE A 74 13.47 6.56 -7.49
N ASP A 75 12.68 5.53 -7.19
CA ASP A 75 12.96 4.13 -7.53
C ASP A 75 12.05 3.57 -8.65
N SER A 76 11.35 4.46 -9.37
CA SER A 76 10.52 4.11 -10.53
C SER A 76 11.32 3.59 -11.75
N ASP A 77 12.60 3.90 -11.82
CA ASP A 77 13.47 3.46 -12.93
C ASP A 77 14.08 2.06 -12.73
N LEU A 78 13.83 1.45 -11.57
CA LEU A 78 14.29 0.11 -11.26
C LEU A 78 13.46 -0.98 -11.97
N LEU A 79 13.95 -2.23 -11.92
CA LEU A 79 13.16 -3.40 -12.29
C LEU A 79 11.77 -3.32 -11.63
N ALA A 80 10.73 -3.72 -12.33
CA ALA A 80 9.33 -3.57 -11.93
C ALA A 80 8.87 -2.11 -11.71
N GLY A 81 9.66 -1.11 -12.12
CA GLY A 81 9.39 0.28 -11.83
C GLY A 81 9.21 0.52 -10.32
N SER A 82 10.05 -0.11 -9.47
CA SER A 82 9.77 -0.12 -8.03
C SER A 82 10.99 -0.45 -7.17
N ILE A 83 11.02 0.13 -5.98
CA ILE A 83 11.96 -0.18 -4.88
C ILE A 83 12.01 -1.68 -4.53
N LYS A 84 10.98 -2.46 -4.87
CA LYS A 84 10.93 -3.90 -4.63
C LYS A 84 11.96 -4.68 -5.46
N ALA A 85 12.54 -4.08 -6.49
CA ALA A 85 13.66 -4.65 -7.20
C ALA A 85 14.88 -4.92 -6.29
N ARG A 86 15.14 -4.01 -5.34
CA ARG A 86 16.31 -4.09 -4.44
C ARG A 86 16.31 -5.38 -3.62
N PRO A 87 15.28 -5.68 -2.80
CA PRO A 87 15.23 -6.95 -2.06
C PRO A 87 15.07 -8.17 -2.97
N ALA A 88 14.33 -8.07 -4.10
CA ALA A 88 14.18 -9.20 -5.01
C ALA A 88 15.54 -9.64 -5.59
N VAL A 89 16.33 -8.68 -6.04
CA VAL A 89 17.68 -8.93 -6.57
C VAL A 89 18.60 -9.50 -5.51
N GLN A 90 18.62 -8.93 -4.31
CA GLN A 90 19.47 -9.39 -3.20
C GLN A 90 19.12 -10.81 -2.76
N ILE A 91 17.84 -11.12 -2.61
CA ILE A 91 17.38 -12.45 -2.18
C ILE A 91 17.67 -13.52 -3.25
N VAL A 92 17.39 -13.20 -4.52
CA VAL A 92 17.63 -14.16 -5.62
C VAL A 92 19.12 -14.37 -5.84
N TYR A 93 19.93 -13.30 -5.77
CA TYR A 93 21.40 -13.42 -5.83
C TYR A 93 21.95 -14.37 -4.77
N ASP A 94 21.60 -14.14 -3.50
CA ASP A 94 22.01 -15.00 -2.40
C ASP A 94 21.57 -16.46 -2.61
N ALA A 95 20.34 -16.67 -3.05
CA ALA A 95 19.79 -18.00 -3.28
C ALA A 95 20.58 -18.76 -4.38
N ILE A 96 20.98 -18.09 -5.45
CA ILE A 96 21.81 -18.68 -6.52
C ILE A 96 23.23 -18.92 -5.99
N ALA A 97 23.83 -17.90 -5.37
CA ALA A 97 25.22 -17.97 -4.86
C ALA A 97 25.40 -19.01 -3.74
N THR A 98 24.35 -19.33 -3.01
CA THR A 98 24.34 -20.39 -1.98
C THR A 98 23.83 -21.75 -2.47
N GLY A 99 23.47 -21.86 -3.76
CA GLY A 99 22.97 -23.10 -4.37
C GLY A 99 21.55 -23.52 -3.94
N LYS A 100 20.81 -22.60 -3.31
CA LYS A 100 19.40 -22.80 -2.93
C LYS A 100 18.45 -22.68 -4.12
N LEU A 101 18.85 -21.91 -5.15
CA LEU A 101 18.09 -21.71 -6.38
C LEU A 101 18.96 -22.06 -7.58
N LYS A 102 18.41 -22.86 -8.48
CA LYS A 102 19.09 -23.36 -9.69
C LYS A 102 18.24 -23.09 -10.93
N ARG A 103 18.88 -23.13 -12.11
CA ARG A 103 18.23 -22.97 -13.40
C ARG A 103 17.04 -23.94 -13.56
N GLY A 104 15.94 -23.45 -14.09
CA GLY A 104 14.72 -24.23 -14.31
C GLY A 104 13.87 -24.45 -13.07
N GLN A 105 14.30 -23.97 -11.88
CA GLN A 105 13.46 -24.04 -10.69
C GLN A 105 12.39 -22.95 -10.69
N THR A 106 11.28 -23.26 -10.02
CA THR A 106 10.17 -22.33 -9.81
C THR A 106 10.32 -21.61 -8.48
N ILE A 107 10.01 -20.32 -8.50
CA ILE A 107 9.90 -19.45 -7.32
C ILE A 107 8.41 -19.32 -6.97
N PHE A 108 8.02 -19.62 -5.73
CA PHE A 108 6.70 -19.32 -5.19
C PHE A 108 6.78 -18.14 -4.22
N GLU A 109 5.92 -17.14 -4.38
CA GLU A 109 5.90 -16.00 -3.45
C GLU A 109 4.50 -15.42 -3.28
N ALA A 110 4.18 -15.03 -2.03
CA ALA A 110 3.01 -14.22 -1.72
C ALA A 110 3.32 -12.74 -1.97
N THR A 111 2.60 -12.11 -2.89
CA THR A 111 2.92 -10.74 -3.28
C THR A 111 1.69 -9.85 -3.48
N SER A 112 1.84 -8.58 -3.12
CA SER A 112 0.89 -7.51 -3.45
C SER A 112 1.20 -6.81 -4.78
N GLY A 113 2.10 -7.35 -5.60
CA GLY A 113 2.37 -6.92 -6.96
C GLY A 113 3.83 -6.63 -7.27
N ASN A 114 4.37 -5.49 -6.88
CA ASN A 114 5.70 -5.01 -7.32
C ASN A 114 6.85 -6.02 -7.09
N PHE A 115 6.83 -6.77 -6.00
CA PHE A 115 7.85 -7.80 -5.75
C PHE A 115 7.69 -8.98 -6.73
N GLY A 116 6.46 -9.40 -7.01
CA GLY A 116 6.18 -10.45 -7.99
C GLY A 116 6.57 -10.03 -9.42
N ILE A 117 6.34 -8.77 -9.80
CA ILE A 117 6.78 -8.22 -11.10
C ILE A 117 8.31 -8.25 -11.18
N ALA A 118 9.02 -7.84 -10.11
CA ALA A 118 10.49 -7.89 -10.08
C ALA A 118 11.01 -9.32 -10.22
N LEU A 119 10.41 -10.30 -9.53
CA LEU A 119 10.74 -11.71 -9.70
C LEU A 119 10.48 -12.20 -11.13
N GLY A 120 9.37 -11.79 -11.74
CA GLY A 120 9.04 -12.11 -13.13
C GLY A 120 10.09 -11.60 -14.11
N GLN A 121 10.57 -10.36 -13.94
CA GLN A 121 11.66 -9.82 -14.76
C GLN A 121 12.98 -10.56 -14.54
N ILE A 122 13.32 -10.86 -13.30
CA ILE A 122 14.51 -11.65 -12.94
C ILE A 122 14.42 -13.05 -13.54
N SER A 123 13.24 -13.67 -13.56
CA SER A 123 13.06 -15.05 -14.03
C SER A 123 13.48 -15.28 -15.48
N ARG A 124 13.58 -14.22 -16.30
CA ARG A 124 14.03 -14.29 -17.70
C ARG A 124 15.42 -14.91 -17.89
N ILE A 125 16.19 -15.04 -16.81
CA ILE A 125 17.49 -15.74 -16.84
C ILE A 125 17.38 -17.28 -16.85
N GLY A 126 16.18 -17.84 -16.89
CA GLY A 126 15.89 -19.28 -16.92
C GLY A 126 15.30 -19.83 -15.63
N LEU A 127 14.48 -19.03 -14.96
CA LEU A 127 13.68 -19.39 -13.79
C LEU A 127 12.19 -19.26 -14.14
N ASP A 128 11.34 -19.82 -13.29
CA ASP A 128 9.89 -19.66 -13.34
C ASP A 128 9.38 -18.96 -12.08
N VAL A 129 8.24 -18.24 -12.17
CA VAL A 129 7.62 -17.60 -11.02
C VAL A 129 6.14 -17.92 -10.93
N VAL A 130 5.69 -18.29 -9.74
CA VAL A 130 4.29 -18.42 -9.35
C VAL A 130 4.02 -17.41 -8.23
N ALA A 131 3.18 -16.45 -8.50
CA ALA A 131 2.76 -15.43 -7.53
C ALA A 131 1.40 -15.77 -6.93
N LEU A 132 1.33 -15.89 -5.60
CA LEU A 132 0.08 -15.91 -4.86
C LEU A 132 -0.31 -14.46 -4.59
N VAL A 133 -1.42 -14.00 -5.19
CA VAL A 133 -1.79 -12.60 -5.17
C VAL A 133 -3.03 -12.33 -4.33
N SER A 134 -3.06 -11.15 -3.71
CA SER A 134 -4.20 -10.70 -2.91
C SER A 134 -5.33 -10.14 -3.77
N ARG A 135 -6.53 -10.10 -3.21
CA ARG A 135 -7.72 -9.48 -3.84
C ARG A 135 -7.59 -7.98 -4.14
N LYS A 136 -6.65 -7.31 -3.47
CA LYS A 136 -6.46 -5.85 -3.57
C LYS A 136 -5.54 -5.43 -4.71
N LEU A 137 -5.16 -6.36 -5.57
CA LEU A 137 -4.35 -6.03 -6.71
C LEU A 137 -5.13 -5.16 -7.71
N GLN A 138 -4.55 -4.04 -8.08
CA GLN A 138 -5.09 -3.21 -9.15
C GLN A 138 -4.86 -3.86 -10.52
N GLU A 139 -5.74 -3.58 -11.47
CA GLU A 139 -5.71 -4.20 -12.80
C GLU A 139 -4.37 -3.99 -13.51
N GLY A 140 -3.78 -2.78 -13.44
CA GLY A 140 -2.48 -2.50 -14.04
C GLY A 140 -1.34 -3.35 -13.45
N VAL A 141 -1.44 -3.76 -12.19
CA VAL A 141 -0.47 -4.68 -11.56
C VAL A 141 -0.65 -6.11 -12.08
N PHE A 142 -1.90 -6.55 -12.29
CA PHE A 142 -2.17 -7.84 -12.94
C PHE A 142 -1.66 -7.90 -14.37
N GLU A 143 -1.85 -6.82 -15.13
CA GLU A 143 -1.33 -6.69 -16.49
C GLU A 143 0.18 -6.83 -16.52
N GLU A 144 0.90 -6.14 -15.63
CA GLU A 144 2.37 -6.23 -15.54
C GLU A 144 2.85 -7.64 -15.14
N LEU A 145 2.21 -8.30 -14.18
CA LEU A 145 2.55 -9.70 -13.82
C LEU A 145 2.40 -10.64 -15.02
N ARG A 146 1.34 -10.47 -15.81
CA ARG A 146 1.12 -11.28 -17.04
C ARG A 146 2.15 -10.97 -18.14
N ASN A 147 2.50 -9.69 -18.31
CA ASN A 147 3.52 -9.27 -19.27
C ASN A 147 4.89 -9.90 -18.94
N GLU A 148 5.19 -10.06 -17.65
CA GLU A 148 6.38 -10.76 -17.19
C GLU A 148 6.26 -12.29 -17.19
N LYS A 149 5.17 -12.84 -17.74
CA LYS A 149 4.87 -14.28 -17.77
C LYS A 149 4.84 -14.94 -16.38
N THR A 150 4.62 -14.14 -15.34
CA THR A 150 4.41 -14.66 -13.99
C THR A 150 3.12 -15.46 -13.95
N ARG A 151 3.20 -16.71 -13.52
CA ARG A 151 2.01 -17.57 -13.29
C ARG A 151 1.33 -17.11 -12.00
N ILE A 152 0.01 -16.97 -12.00
CA ILE A 152 -0.74 -16.33 -10.92
C ILE A 152 -1.71 -17.33 -10.29
N ILE A 153 -1.66 -17.44 -8.95
CA ILE A 153 -2.71 -18.06 -8.13
C ILE A 153 -3.45 -16.91 -7.44
N ASN A 154 -4.71 -16.72 -7.84
CA ASN A 154 -5.56 -15.69 -7.25
C ASN A 154 -6.51 -16.31 -6.23
N LEU A 155 -6.34 -15.94 -4.97
CA LEU A 155 -7.12 -16.48 -3.84
C LEU A 155 -8.25 -15.55 -3.40
N ASP A 156 -8.27 -14.30 -3.88
CA ASP A 156 -9.21 -13.28 -3.42
C ASP A 156 -9.16 -13.04 -1.90
N MET A 157 -7.97 -13.11 -1.32
CA MET A 157 -7.68 -12.93 0.11
C MET A 157 -6.76 -11.75 0.36
N ASP A 158 -6.79 -11.19 1.57
CA ASP A 158 -5.76 -10.25 2.03
C ASP A 158 -4.45 -10.99 2.37
N ILE A 159 -3.30 -10.41 2.01
CA ILE A 159 -1.98 -10.98 2.35
C ILE A 159 -1.74 -10.98 3.85
N CYS A 160 -2.15 -9.92 4.54
CA CYS A 160 -1.98 -9.76 5.99
C CYS A 160 -3.30 -9.27 6.59
N PRO A 161 -4.18 -10.15 7.07
CA PRO A 161 -5.36 -9.72 7.81
C PRO A 161 -4.94 -9.04 9.11
N ALA A 162 -5.72 -8.07 9.56
CA ALA A 162 -5.47 -7.40 10.85
C ALA A 162 -5.54 -8.41 12.01
N PRO A 163 -4.77 -8.20 13.10
CA PRO A 163 -4.94 -8.99 14.32
C PRO A 163 -6.40 -8.98 14.79
N GLY A 164 -6.94 -10.14 15.14
CA GLY A 164 -8.36 -10.33 15.50
C GLY A 164 -9.30 -10.60 14.31
N MET A 165 -8.87 -10.37 13.07
CA MET A 165 -9.64 -10.73 11.86
C MET A 165 -9.37 -12.18 11.40
N LYS A 166 -8.39 -12.85 11.98
CA LYS A 166 -8.09 -14.25 11.71
C LYS A 166 -9.27 -15.11 12.18
N GLY A 167 -9.85 -15.89 11.26
CA GLY A 167 -10.96 -16.79 11.57
C GLY A 167 -12.36 -16.22 11.41
N ASN A 168 -12.55 -14.94 11.21
CA ASN A 168 -13.82 -14.42 10.72
C ASN A 168 -13.94 -14.79 9.22
N ALA A 169 -14.71 -15.82 8.94
CA ALA A 169 -15.04 -16.23 7.59
C ALA A 169 -15.65 -15.05 6.84
N ASN A 170 -14.81 -14.31 6.14
CA ASN A 170 -15.28 -13.28 5.25
C ASN A 170 -16.06 -13.99 4.14
N LEU A 171 -17.33 -13.70 4.00
CA LEU A 171 -18.22 -14.16 2.93
C LEU A 171 -17.62 -13.96 1.51
N MET A 172 -16.53 -13.20 1.40
CA MET A 172 -15.80 -12.92 0.16
C MET A 172 -14.67 -13.92 -0.16
N ALA A 173 -14.39 -14.89 0.70
CA ALA A 173 -13.32 -15.88 0.49
C ALA A 173 -13.79 -17.12 -0.31
N ALA A 174 -14.83 -17.00 -1.13
CA ALA A 174 -15.36 -18.14 -1.92
C ALA A 174 -14.31 -18.81 -2.82
N LYS A 175 -13.23 -18.11 -3.19
CA LYS A 175 -12.11 -18.62 -3.98
C LYS A 175 -10.96 -19.17 -3.13
N ALA A 176 -10.90 -18.87 -1.85
CA ALA A 176 -9.85 -19.33 -0.94
C ALA A 176 -10.16 -20.73 -0.37
N THR A 177 -10.41 -21.69 -1.23
CA THR A 177 -10.63 -23.09 -0.86
C THR A 177 -9.48 -23.96 -1.35
N ALA A 178 -9.17 -25.02 -0.61
CA ALA A 178 -8.16 -25.99 -1.03
C ALA A 178 -8.46 -26.59 -2.41
N SER A 179 -9.71 -26.80 -2.74
CA SER A 179 -10.12 -27.31 -4.05
C SER A 179 -9.81 -26.31 -5.18
N ASN A 180 -10.02 -25.00 -4.95
CA ASN A 180 -9.69 -23.97 -5.94
C ASN A 180 -8.17 -23.79 -6.09
N VAL A 181 -7.42 -23.79 -4.99
CA VAL A 181 -5.94 -23.76 -5.03
C VAL A 181 -5.40 -24.96 -5.82
N ARG A 182 -5.93 -26.17 -5.54
CA ARG A 182 -5.57 -27.40 -6.25
C ARG A 182 -5.84 -27.30 -7.76
N ALA A 183 -7.02 -26.78 -8.14
CA ALA A 183 -7.39 -26.63 -9.54
C ALA A 183 -6.42 -25.67 -10.26
N GLN A 184 -6.16 -24.49 -9.69
CA GLN A 184 -5.22 -23.52 -10.27
C GLN A 184 -3.79 -24.10 -10.37
N LEU A 185 -3.31 -24.84 -9.36
CA LEU A 185 -2.00 -25.49 -9.41
C LEU A 185 -1.94 -26.55 -10.52
N SER A 186 -3.01 -27.35 -10.67
CA SER A 186 -3.10 -28.34 -11.76
C SER A 186 -3.08 -27.71 -13.15
N GLU A 187 -3.79 -26.59 -13.34
CA GLU A 187 -3.76 -25.80 -14.57
C GLU A 187 -2.36 -25.23 -14.87
N LEU A 188 -1.59 -24.92 -13.82
CA LEU A 188 -0.20 -24.48 -13.93
C LEU A 188 0.80 -25.62 -14.10
N GLY A 189 0.34 -26.88 -14.19
CA GLY A 189 1.15 -28.06 -14.44
C GLY A 189 1.78 -28.72 -13.21
N PHE A 190 1.32 -28.36 -11.99
CA PHE A 190 1.76 -29.01 -10.76
C PHE A 190 0.97 -30.32 -10.51
N ASP A 191 1.68 -31.36 -10.03
CA ASP A 191 1.06 -32.65 -9.73
C ASP A 191 0.04 -32.53 -8.57
N PRO A 192 -1.26 -32.74 -8.83
CA PRO A 192 -2.29 -32.64 -7.79
C PRO A 192 -2.14 -33.70 -6.69
N ALA A 193 -1.47 -34.82 -6.94
CA ALA A 193 -1.28 -35.86 -5.91
C ALA A 193 -0.31 -35.40 -4.80
N ILE A 194 0.63 -34.52 -5.10
CA ILE A 194 1.51 -33.87 -4.11
C ILE A 194 0.67 -32.96 -3.21
N PHE A 195 -0.19 -32.13 -3.81
CA PHE A 195 -1.10 -31.26 -3.08
C PHE A 195 -2.02 -32.06 -2.14
N ASP A 196 -2.62 -33.14 -2.65
CA ASP A 196 -3.62 -33.95 -1.90
C ASP A 196 -3.03 -34.55 -0.62
N LYS A 197 -1.73 -34.86 -0.58
CA LYS A 197 -1.03 -35.31 0.64
C LYS A 197 -0.94 -34.22 1.73
N SER A 198 -0.89 -32.96 1.34
CA SER A 198 -0.79 -31.80 2.23
C SER A 198 -2.09 -31.01 2.37
N ARG A 199 -3.20 -31.53 1.82
CA ARG A 199 -4.51 -30.86 1.83
C ARG A 199 -4.96 -30.40 3.22
N PRO A 200 -4.86 -31.21 4.31
CA PRO A 200 -5.29 -30.77 5.64
C PRO A 200 -4.50 -29.55 6.14
N GLU A 201 -3.20 -29.49 5.86
CA GLU A 201 -2.34 -28.36 6.23
C GLU A 201 -2.69 -27.11 5.42
N VAL A 202 -2.96 -27.26 4.12
CA VAL A 202 -3.45 -26.17 3.25
C VAL A 202 -4.78 -25.63 3.76
N GLU A 203 -5.73 -26.48 4.11
CA GLU A 203 -7.05 -26.08 4.63
C GLU A 203 -6.91 -25.32 5.95
N ALA A 204 -6.04 -25.75 6.86
CA ALA A 204 -5.77 -25.04 8.12
C ALA A 204 -5.17 -23.64 7.88
N ILE A 205 -4.23 -23.51 6.95
CA ILE A 205 -3.62 -22.22 6.58
C ILE A 205 -4.65 -21.30 5.90
N LEU A 206 -5.48 -21.82 4.99
CA LEU A 206 -6.54 -21.06 4.35
C LEU A 206 -7.59 -20.57 5.37
N ALA A 207 -7.95 -21.42 6.35
CA ALA A 207 -8.85 -21.03 7.43
C ALA A 207 -8.28 -19.89 8.30
N SER A 208 -6.95 -19.84 8.47
CA SER A 208 -6.28 -18.74 9.16
C SER A 208 -6.05 -17.50 8.27
N GLN A 209 -6.42 -17.55 6.98
CA GLN A 209 -6.22 -16.51 6.00
C GLN A 209 -4.74 -16.08 5.85
N ASP A 210 -3.81 -17.01 5.95
CA ASP A 210 -2.38 -16.76 5.92
C ASP A 210 -1.76 -17.12 4.56
N ILE A 211 -1.91 -16.22 3.59
CA ILE A 211 -1.39 -16.41 2.23
C ILE A 211 0.16 -16.49 2.19
N ILE A 212 0.85 -15.90 3.18
CA ILE A 212 2.31 -15.95 3.26
C ILE A 212 2.75 -17.38 3.59
N ASN A 213 2.18 -17.98 4.62
CA ASN A 213 2.48 -19.37 4.98
C ASN A 213 1.98 -20.35 3.93
N LEU A 214 0.91 -20.03 3.19
CA LEU A 214 0.48 -20.84 2.06
C LEU A 214 1.55 -20.89 0.96
N ALA A 215 2.15 -19.76 0.60
CA ALA A 215 3.22 -19.73 -0.40
C ALA A 215 4.45 -20.55 0.04
N LYS A 216 4.84 -20.45 1.33
CA LYS A 216 5.93 -21.24 1.91
C LYS A 216 5.61 -22.76 1.86
N LEU A 217 4.40 -23.15 2.24
CA LEU A 217 4.00 -24.54 2.20
C LEU A 217 4.00 -25.09 0.76
N LEU A 218 3.41 -24.35 -0.20
CA LEU A 218 3.39 -24.77 -1.59
C LEU A 218 4.80 -24.88 -2.18
N ALA A 219 5.68 -23.92 -1.91
CA ALA A 219 7.07 -24.02 -2.30
C ALA A 219 7.74 -25.27 -1.74
N LYS A 220 7.55 -25.56 -0.45
CA LYS A 220 8.11 -26.73 0.25
C LYS A 220 7.65 -28.05 -0.37
N ILE A 221 6.35 -28.23 -0.55
CA ILE A 221 5.81 -29.51 -1.05
C ILE A 221 6.17 -29.81 -2.51
N TYR A 222 6.35 -28.75 -3.33
CA TYR A 222 6.76 -28.89 -4.72
C TYR A 222 8.28 -28.77 -4.95
N GLY A 223 9.08 -28.64 -3.89
CA GLY A 223 10.53 -28.50 -4.01
C GLY A 223 10.98 -27.22 -4.71
N CYS A 224 10.20 -26.16 -4.60
CA CYS A 224 10.45 -24.86 -5.18
C CYS A 224 11.11 -23.90 -4.19
N PHE A 225 11.62 -22.77 -4.67
CA PHE A 225 12.20 -21.72 -3.83
C PHE A 225 11.13 -20.73 -3.39
N CYS A 226 11.15 -20.28 -2.12
CA CYS A 226 10.33 -19.19 -1.61
C CYS A 226 11.25 -18.07 -1.10
N PRO A 227 11.20 -16.87 -1.67
CA PRO A 227 11.98 -15.70 -1.22
C PRO A 227 11.62 -15.22 0.18
N GLU A 228 10.39 -15.41 0.61
CA GLU A 228 9.89 -15.05 1.95
C GLU A 228 10.09 -13.55 2.29
N GLN A 229 9.70 -12.64 1.38
CA GLN A 229 9.95 -11.20 1.52
C GLN A 229 9.50 -10.60 2.85
N TYR A 230 8.58 -11.23 3.58
CA TYR A 230 8.07 -10.76 4.87
C TYR A 230 8.92 -11.17 6.07
N ASP A 231 9.77 -12.20 5.90
CA ASP A 231 10.54 -12.80 6.99
C ASP A 231 12.05 -12.89 6.71
N ASN A 232 12.46 -12.69 5.46
CA ASN A 232 13.85 -12.78 5.01
C ASN A 232 14.63 -11.50 5.34
N GLU A 233 15.62 -11.59 6.22
CA GLU A 233 16.47 -10.46 6.63
C GLU A 233 17.20 -9.78 5.45
N LEU A 234 17.43 -10.50 4.34
CA LEU A 234 18.02 -9.91 3.13
C LEU A 234 17.13 -8.78 2.53
N ASN A 235 15.84 -8.76 2.83
CA ASN A 235 14.99 -7.64 2.48
C ASN A 235 15.41 -6.37 3.25
N ILE A 236 15.73 -6.47 4.53
CA ILE A 236 16.25 -5.35 5.31
C ILE A 236 17.67 -4.99 4.86
N GLU A 237 18.52 -6.00 4.67
CA GLU A 237 19.91 -5.79 4.29
C GLU A 237 20.06 -5.08 2.94
N ALA A 238 19.21 -5.36 1.96
CA ALA A 238 19.19 -4.66 0.67
C ALA A 238 18.99 -3.14 0.85
N HIS A 239 18.17 -2.75 1.82
CA HIS A 239 17.94 -1.34 2.11
C HIS A 239 18.97 -0.73 3.05
N ARG A 240 19.48 -1.51 4.01
CA ARG A 240 20.52 -1.05 4.95
C ARG A 240 21.85 -0.81 4.23
N THR A 241 22.29 -1.79 3.43
CA THR A 241 23.62 -1.75 2.80
C THR A 241 23.65 -0.95 1.51
N VAL A 242 22.54 -0.93 0.74
CA VAL A 242 22.51 -0.25 -0.56
C VAL A 242 21.67 1.04 -0.52
N THR A 243 20.38 0.98 -0.21
CA THR A 243 19.49 2.17 -0.29
C THR A 243 19.95 3.29 0.64
N ALA A 244 20.30 2.97 1.88
CA ALA A 244 20.73 3.95 2.86
C ALA A 244 22.12 4.54 2.50
N ALA A 245 23.06 3.68 2.08
CA ALA A 245 24.39 4.13 1.63
C ALA A 245 24.31 5.02 0.37
N GLU A 246 23.42 4.69 -0.56
CA GLU A 246 23.14 5.47 -1.76
C GLU A 246 22.59 6.86 -1.42
N LEU A 247 21.61 6.95 -0.53
CA LEU A 247 21.08 8.22 -0.05
C LEU A 247 22.15 9.08 0.61
N ASP A 248 22.96 8.47 1.44
CA ASP A 248 24.03 9.16 2.18
C ASP A 248 25.10 9.68 1.23
N GLN A 249 25.54 8.86 0.28
CA GLN A 249 26.49 9.25 -0.76
C GLN A 249 25.94 10.40 -1.59
N GLN A 250 24.71 10.31 -2.10
CA GLN A 250 24.10 11.32 -2.97
C GLN A 250 23.87 12.66 -2.25
N LEU A 251 23.46 12.63 -0.98
CA LEU A 251 23.31 13.85 -0.19
C LEU A 251 24.66 14.49 0.09
N HIS A 252 25.67 13.69 0.41
CA HIS A 252 27.04 14.21 0.60
C HIS A 252 27.58 14.87 -0.67
N GLU A 253 27.40 14.26 -1.83
CA GLU A 253 27.78 14.83 -3.14
C GLU A 253 27.07 16.16 -3.43
N GLN A 254 25.89 16.39 -2.86
CA GLN A 254 25.12 17.63 -2.94
C GLN A 254 25.40 18.59 -1.76
N GLY A 255 26.45 18.35 -0.96
CA GLY A 255 26.84 19.20 0.16
C GLY A 255 25.91 19.13 1.38
N ASN A 256 25.19 18.02 1.56
CA ASN A 256 24.28 17.79 2.67
C ASN A 256 24.70 16.54 3.47
N ALA A 257 24.32 16.45 4.74
CA ALA A 257 24.49 15.26 5.55
C ALA A 257 23.15 14.57 5.79
N LEU A 258 23.06 13.25 5.53
CA LEU A 258 21.82 12.48 5.72
C LEU A 258 21.27 12.59 7.15
N SER A 259 22.16 12.73 8.15
CA SER A 259 21.79 12.92 9.56
C SER A 259 20.98 14.19 9.87
N GLU A 260 20.95 15.16 8.95
CA GLU A 260 20.16 16.38 9.08
C GLU A 260 18.72 16.23 8.56
N PHE A 261 18.43 15.13 7.86
CA PHE A 261 17.14 14.92 7.21
C PHE A 261 16.25 13.97 8.02
N ARG A 262 14.95 14.23 7.96
CA ARG A 262 13.90 13.28 8.31
C ARG A 262 13.65 12.40 7.09
N ILE A 263 13.79 11.10 7.25
CA ILE A 263 13.53 10.15 6.17
C ILE A 263 12.08 9.71 6.27
N VAL A 264 11.32 9.80 5.20
CA VAL A 264 9.89 9.48 5.18
C VAL A 264 9.62 8.36 4.20
N CYS A 265 9.03 7.27 4.67
CA CYS A 265 8.63 6.14 3.83
C CYS A 265 7.32 5.52 4.30
N THR A 266 6.64 4.80 3.42
CA THR A 266 5.47 3.99 3.76
C THR A 266 5.88 2.60 4.24
N PHE A 267 4.95 1.89 4.90
CA PHE A 267 5.17 0.55 5.43
C PHE A 267 4.47 -0.53 4.58
N GLY A 268 5.24 -1.37 3.90
CA GLY A 268 4.75 -2.56 3.20
C GLY A 268 5.11 -3.85 3.94
N THR A 269 6.30 -4.38 3.66
CA THR A 269 6.90 -5.54 4.37
C THR A 269 7.69 -5.14 5.61
N GLY A 270 8.09 -3.88 5.70
CA GLY A 270 9.02 -3.38 6.71
C GLY A 270 10.49 -3.35 6.27
N GLY A 271 10.84 -3.92 5.11
CA GLY A 271 12.23 -3.96 4.63
C GLY A 271 12.87 -2.59 4.51
N THR A 272 12.22 -1.66 3.81
CA THR A 272 12.72 -0.29 3.63
C THR A 272 12.86 0.44 4.97
N SER A 273 11.82 0.42 5.80
CA SER A 273 11.85 1.07 7.12
C SER A 273 12.87 0.45 8.06
N GLY A 274 12.99 -0.89 8.07
CA GLY A 274 13.99 -1.61 8.85
C GLY A 274 15.41 -1.26 8.41
N GLY A 275 15.69 -1.32 7.11
CA GLY A 275 17.02 -1.04 6.57
C GLY A 275 17.48 0.40 6.84
N LEU A 276 16.64 1.38 6.51
CA LEU A 276 16.96 2.80 6.73
C LEU A 276 17.12 3.15 8.22
N SER A 277 16.23 2.64 9.08
CA SER A 277 16.32 2.91 10.53
C SER A 277 17.56 2.28 11.17
N ARG A 278 17.91 1.04 10.77
CA ARG A 278 19.13 0.37 11.27
C ARG A 278 20.38 1.13 10.83
N TYR A 279 20.49 1.52 9.56
CA TYR A 279 21.62 2.32 9.07
C TYR A 279 21.79 3.64 9.83
N MET A 280 20.68 4.38 10.04
CA MET A 280 20.73 5.66 10.77
C MET A 280 21.18 5.49 12.20
N MET A 281 20.76 4.42 12.89
CA MET A 281 21.20 4.11 14.24
C MET A 281 22.67 3.68 14.28
N GLU A 282 23.11 2.82 13.35
CA GLU A 282 24.47 2.30 13.29
C GLU A 282 25.48 3.40 12.96
N LYS A 283 25.20 4.21 11.95
CA LYS A 283 26.15 5.23 11.47
C LYS A 283 26.10 6.53 12.24
N TYR A 284 24.91 6.96 12.66
CA TYR A 284 24.70 8.29 13.23
C TYR A 284 24.14 8.29 14.66
N GLY A 285 23.81 7.13 15.23
CA GLY A 285 23.17 7.03 16.55
C GLY A 285 21.83 7.75 16.64
N LYS A 286 21.12 7.94 15.51
CA LYS A 286 19.98 8.84 15.41
C LYS A 286 18.74 8.15 14.85
N LYS A 287 17.59 8.37 15.49
CA LYS A 287 16.27 8.03 14.93
C LYS A 287 15.83 9.17 14.02
N SER A 288 15.78 8.94 12.71
CA SER A 288 15.38 9.96 11.71
C SER A 288 14.24 9.48 10.81
N LEU A 289 13.82 8.22 10.96
CA LEU A 289 12.82 7.62 10.09
C LEU A 289 11.39 7.90 10.59
N HIS A 290 10.58 8.46 9.70
CA HIS A 290 9.14 8.64 9.87
C HIS A 290 8.41 7.64 8.97
N VAL A 291 7.61 6.77 9.58
CA VAL A 291 6.86 5.74 8.87
C VAL A 291 5.42 6.17 8.69
N VAL A 292 4.91 6.03 7.47
CA VAL A 292 3.59 6.51 7.08
C VAL A 292 2.67 5.35 6.74
N PHE A 293 1.46 5.42 7.26
CA PHE A 293 0.37 4.47 7.07
C PHE A 293 -0.85 5.19 6.48
N PRO A 294 -1.70 4.51 5.72
CA PRO A 294 -3.01 5.03 5.36
C PRO A 294 -3.91 5.09 6.61
N LEU A 295 -4.74 6.11 6.68
CA LEU A 295 -5.68 6.32 7.78
C LEU A 295 -6.75 5.23 7.81
N GLY A 296 -6.99 4.67 8.99
CA GLY A 296 -8.03 3.67 9.20
C GLY A 296 -7.84 2.41 8.37
N ASP A 297 -8.83 2.05 7.56
CA ASP A 297 -8.85 0.88 6.68
C ASP A 297 -8.68 1.22 5.20
N GLN A 298 -8.24 2.44 4.88
CA GLN A 298 -7.99 2.86 3.49
C GLN A 298 -6.97 1.94 2.83
N ASP A 299 -7.30 1.49 1.61
CA ASP A 299 -6.45 0.58 0.85
C ASP A 299 -5.48 1.33 -0.06
N VAL A 300 -4.19 1.11 0.16
CA VAL A 300 -3.10 1.56 -0.71
C VAL A 300 -2.33 0.33 -1.21
N ALA A 301 -2.11 0.24 -2.51
CA ALA A 301 -1.46 -0.92 -3.11
C ALA A 301 -0.09 -1.19 -2.47
N GLY A 302 0.10 -2.41 -1.95
CA GLY A 302 1.36 -2.84 -1.32
C GLY A 302 1.64 -2.29 0.07
N ILE A 303 0.80 -1.39 0.59
CA ILE A 303 0.99 -0.74 1.89
C ILE A 303 0.04 -1.31 2.95
N ARG A 304 0.50 -1.37 4.18
CA ARG A 304 -0.27 -1.85 5.34
C ARG A 304 -0.84 -0.69 6.13
N THR A 305 -2.03 -0.88 6.70
CA THR A 305 -2.50 -0.02 7.80
C THR A 305 -1.65 -0.29 9.04
N LYS A 306 -1.60 0.64 9.97
CA LYS A 306 -0.82 0.49 11.21
C LYS A 306 -1.21 -0.77 12.00
N GLY A 307 -2.52 -1.06 12.09
CA GLY A 307 -3.01 -2.27 12.74
C GLY A 307 -2.52 -3.56 12.07
N LYS A 308 -2.47 -3.61 10.72
CA LYS A 308 -1.94 -4.77 9.98
C LYS A 308 -0.43 -4.90 10.08
N ALA A 309 0.30 -3.79 10.17
CA ALA A 309 1.75 -3.76 10.31
C ALA A 309 2.22 -4.37 11.63
N SER A 310 1.48 -4.17 12.72
CA SER A 310 1.85 -4.65 14.07
C SER A 310 2.02 -6.17 14.19
N GLY A 311 1.47 -6.94 13.26
CA GLY A 311 1.64 -8.40 13.20
C GLY A 311 2.81 -8.88 12.35
N LEU A 312 3.59 -7.97 11.72
CA LEU A 312 4.69 -8.34 10.84
C LEU A 312 6.04 -8.32 11.57
N LYS A 313 6.92 -9.27 11.21
CA LYS A 313 8.25 -9.45 11.81
C LYS A 313 9.10 -8.17 11.80
N PHE A 314 9.05 -7.41 10.70
CA PHE A 314 9.89 -6.23 10.51
C PHE A 314 9.26 -4.92 10.97
N TYR A 315 8.17 -4.97 11.73
CA TYR A 315 7.61 -3.78 12.37
C TYR A 315 8.36 -3.49 13.67
N GLU A 316 9.25 -2.51 13.61
CA GLU A 316 10.14 -2.12 14.72
C GLU A 316 9.84 -0.67 15.17
N PRO A 317 8.69 -0.38 15.81
CA PRO A 317 8.25 0.98 16.11
C PRO A 317 9.23 1.76 16.98
N ASP A 318 9.98 1.09 17.85
CA ASP A 318 10.97 1.71 18.74
C ASP A 318 12.18 2.31 17.98
N ARG A 319 12.39 1.92 16.72
CA ARG A 319 13.44 2.47 15.86
C ARG A 319 13.01 3.72 15.10
N TYR A 320 11.71 4.04 15.07
CA TYR A 320 11.18 5.14 14.29
C TYR A 320 11.23 6.45 15.09
N ALA A 321 11.48 7.58 14.40
CA ALA A 321 11.34 8.92 14.95
C ALA A 321 9.87 9.31 15.08
N GLY A 322 9.02 8.78 14.20
CA GLY A 322 7.59 9.02 14.22
C GLY A 322 6.81 8.04 13.35
N GLN A 323 5.52 7.94 13.65
CA GLN A 323 4.55 7.16 12.89
C GLN A 323 3.36 8.06 12.57
N HIS A 324 2.94 8.09 11.31
CA HIS A 324 1.90 8.98 10.81
C HIS A 324 0.83 8.20 10.07
N GLU A 325 -0.43 8.41 10.44
CA GLU A 325 -1.57 7.93 9.68
C GLU A 325 -2.15 9.10 8.89
N VAL A 326 -2.22 8.98 7.57
CA VAL A 326 -2.65 10.06 6.70
C VAL A 326 -3.77 9.63 5.75
N ASP A 327 -4.62 10.59 5.42
CA ASP A 327 -5.74 10.37 4.51
C ASP A 327 -5.25 10.18 3.07
N PHE A 328 -5.47 8.97 2.54
CA PHE A 328 -5.09 8.61 1.19
C PHE A 328 -5.83 9.41 0.11
N ILE A 329 -7.05 9.85 0.39
CA ILE A 329 -7.80 10.70 -0.55
C ILE A 329 -7.06 12.03 -0.77
N GLN A 330 -6.54 12.62 0.30
CA GLN A 330 -5.75 13.84 0.20
C GLN A 330 -4.40 13.57 -0.48
N ALA A 331 -3.75 12.46 -0.16
CA ALA A 331 -2.52 12.05 -0.82
C ALA A 331 -2.70 11.86 -2.33
N LYS A 332 -3.86 11.34 -2.80
CA LYS A 332 -4.17 11.25 -4.24
C LYS A 332 -4.29 12.61 -4.92
N ARG A 333 -4.75 13.66 -4.22
CA ARG A 333 -4.77 15.02 -4.77
C ARG A 333 -3.36 15.54 -5.00
N LEU A 334 -2.46 15.27 -4.06
CA LEU A 334 -1.03 15.57 -4.20
C LEU A 334 -0.43 14.74 -5.36
N LEU A 335 -0.74 13.43 -5.44
CA LEU A 335 -0.30 12.57 -6.52
C LEU A 335 -0.61 13.13 -7.89
N LYS A 336 -1.88 13.55 -8.09
CA LYS A 336 -2.30 14.14 -9.36
C LYS A 336 -1.46 15.35 -9.72
N PHE A 337 -1.25 16.28 -8.78
CA PHE A 337 -0.45 17.47 -9.00
C PHE A 337 0.98 17.12 -9.45
N PHE A 338 1.65 16.19 -8.75
CA PHE A 338 3.02 15.80 -9.09
C PHE A 338 3.12 15.05 -10.41
N VAL A 339 2.16 14.19 -10.72
CA VAL A 339 2.08 13.50 -12.03
C VAL A 339 1.85 14.49 -13.17
N ASP A 340 0.97 15.48 -12.98
CA ASP A 340 0.73 16.54 -13.97
C ASP A 340 1.98 17.43 -14.18
N LYS A 341 2.84 17.55 -13.17
CA LYS A 341 4.17 18.21 -13.25
C LYS A 341 5.25 17.34 -13.92
N GLY A 342 4.94 16.08 -14.24
CA GLY A 342 5.85 15.15 -14.90
C GLY A 342 6.67 14.26 -13.96
N HIS A 343 6.39 14.25 -12.66
CA HIS A 343 7.04 13.33 -11.73
C HIS A 343 6.44 11.91 -11.86
N ASP A 344 7.29 10.91 -12.01
CA ASP A 344 6.88 9.51 -12.02
C ASP A 344 6.83 8.96 -10.61
N MET A 345 5.65 8.98 -10.00
CA MET A 345 5.43 8.49 -8.63
C MET A 345 4.09 7.77 -8.48
N GLY A 346 4.07 6.72 -7.63
CA GLY A 346 2.89 5.94 -7.34
C GLY A 346 2.14 6.39 -6.08
N GLU A 347 1.08 5.66 -5.77
CA GLU A 347 0.15 5.97 -4.67
C GLU A 347 0.81 5.98 -3.29
N SER A 348 1.70 5.01 -3.02
CA SER A 348 2.44 4.93 -1.74
C SER A 348 3.40 6.10 -1.54
N SER A 349 4.02 6.56 -2.62
CA SER A 349 4.92 7.70 -2.61
C SER A 349 4.21 9.00 -2.27
N ALA A 350 3.02 9.18 -2.84
CA ALA A 350 2.16 10.33 -2.54
C ALA A 350 1.72 10.35 -1.07
N LEU A 351 1.47 9.17 -0.48
CA LEU A 351 1.14 9.06 0.95
C LEU A 351 2.30 9.56 1.83
N ALA A 352 3.54 9.14 1.52
CA ALA A 352 4.75 9.59 2.22
C ALA A 352 5.00 11.09 2.04
N LEU A 353 4.86 11.59 0.81
CA LEU A 353 5.09 13.00 0.50
C LEU A 353 4.03 13.91 1.13
N TYR A 354 2.77 13.46 1.18
CA TYR A 354 1.71 14.19 1.88
C TYR A 354 2.00 14.28 3.38
N ALA A 355 2.48 13.20 4.02
CA ALA A 355 2.92 13.24 5.41
C ALA A 355 4.06 14.24 5.63
N ALA A 356 5.07 14.28 4.74
CA ALA A 356 6.17 15.24 4.81
C ALA A 356 5.66 16.69 4.70
N MET A 357 4.71 16.96 3.79
CA MET A 357 4.07 18.27 3.65
C MET A 357 3.34 18.69 4.94
N GLN A 358 2.60 17.77 5.57
CA GLN A 358 1.91 18.03 6.83
C GLN A 358 2.91 18.32 7.96
N MET A 359 3.97 17.54 8.08
CA MET A 359 5.03 17.78 9.07
C MET A 359 5.69 19.14 8.86
N ALA A 360 5.95 19.54 7.62
CA ALA A 360 6.50 20.86 7.28
C ALA A 360 5.55 22.01 7.68
N ASN A 361 4.25 21.80 7.52
CA ASN A 361 3.24 22.79 7.88
C ASN A 361 3.14 23.01 9.41
N PHE A 362 3.21 21.94 10.20
CA PHE A 362 3.10 22.03 11.67
C PHE A 362 4.39 22.51 12.37
N GLY A 363 5.50 22.64 11.66
CA GLY A 363 6.76 23.19 12.16
C GLY A 363 7.87 22.17 12.37
N GLY A 364 9.06 22.66 12.66
CA GLY A 364 10.29 21.88 12.84
C GLY A 364 11.29 22.09 11.71
N ASP A 365 12.45 21.40 11.78
CA ASP A 365 13.48 21.42 10.73
C ASP A 365 12.89 20.91 9.43
N GLY A 366 12.77 21.78 8.45
CA GLY A 366 12.10 21.50 7.18
C GLY A 366 12.90 20.62 6.20
N LYS A 367 13.80 19.76 6.67
CA LYS A 367 14.64 18.90 5.80
C LYS A 367 14.09 17.48 5.73
N PHE A 368 13.66 17.05 4.54
CA PHE A 368 13.08 15.73 4.32
C PHE A 368 13.71 15.02 3.13
N VAL A 369 13.91 13.71 3.27
CA VAL A 369 14.06 12.77 2.16
C VAL A 369 12.84 11.88 2.12
N VAL A 370 12.12 11.88 1.01
CA VAL A 370 10.93 11.06 0.82
C VAL A 370 11.24 9.93 -0.16
N ILE A 371 10.94 8.71 0.25
CA ILE A 371 11.11 7.54 -0.62
C ILE A 371 9.95 7.48 -1.63
N ILE A 372 10.28 7.70 -2.90
CA ILE A 372 9.37 7.55 -4.03
C ILE A 372 9.53 6.12 -4.53
N ALA A 373 8.70 5.23 -3.97
CA ALA A 373 8.91 3.80 -4.03
C ALA A 373 8.62 3.16 -5.39
N ASP A 374 7.75 3.78 -6.20
CA ASP A 374 7.38 3.30 -7.54
C ASP A 374 6.77 4.41 -8.41
N GLY A 375 6.54 4.10 -9.69
CA GLY A 375 5.97 5.00 -10.68
C GLY A 375 4.45 4.89 -10.82
N ILE A 376 3.87 5.82 -11.62
CA ILE A 376 2.42 5.97 -11.82
C ILE A 376 1.82 4.93 -12.79
N GLN A 377 2.62 4.28 -13.63
CA GLN A 377 2.10 3.47 -14.75
C GLN A 377 1.02 2.47 -14.32
N LYS A 378 1.27 1.74 -13.24
CA LYS A 378 0.37 0.71 -12.70
C LYS A 378 -0.93 1.28 -12.10
N TYR A 379 -0.98 2.59 -11.83
CA TYR A 379 -2.05 3.27 -11.11
C TYR A 379 -2.79 4.32 -11.96
N ARG A 380 -2.43 4.49 -13.25
CA ARG A 380 -3.05 5.50 -14.13
C ARG A 380 -4.56 5.37 -14.23
N LYS A 381 -5.09 4.14 -14.31
CA LYS A 381 -6.53 3.87 -14.32
C LYS A 381 -7.19 4.32 -13.01
N SER A 382 -6.55 4.04 -11.86
CA SER A 382 -7.01 4.47 -10.54
C SER A 382 -6.99 5.99 -10.37
N LEU A 383 -5.98 6.67 -10.92
CA LEU A 383 -5.87 8.12 -10.89
C LEU A 383 -6.92 8.79 -11.79
N GLY A 384 -7.17 8.26 -13.00
CA GLY A 384 -8.21 8.74 -13.91
C GLY A 384 -9.62 8.58 -13.35
N ALA A 385 -9.92 7.41 -12.77
CA ALA A 385 -11.20 7.17 -12.10
C ALA A 385 -11.48 8.11 -10.90
N MET A 386 -10.45 8.76 -10.35
CA MET A 386 -10.62 9.74 -9.29
C MET A 386 -11.34 11.01 -9.76
N GLU A 387 -11.23 11.39 -11.03
CA GLU A 387 -11.92 12.57 -11.59
C GLU A 387 -13.41 12.32 -11.76
N GLU A 388 -13.79 11.13 -12.22
CA GLU A 388 -15.19 10.71 -12.28
C GLU A 388 -15.82 10.65 -10.88
N LYS A 389 -15.08 10.09 -9.91
CA LYS A 389 -15.51 10.01 -8.50
C LYS A 389 -15.65 11.37 -7.82
N ARG A 390 -14.88 12.37 -8.21
CA ARG A 390 -15.00 13.74 -7.70
C ARG A 390 -16.33 14.38 -8.05
N SER A 391 -16.95 14.04 -9.17
CA SER A 391 -18.26 14.53 -9.54
C SER A 391 -19.37 14.10 -8.57
N LEU A 392 -19.15 12.98 -7.87
CA LEU A 392 -20.07 12.43 -6.87
C LEU A 392 -19.79 12.89 -5.44
N GLN A 393 -18.66 13.61 -5.22
CA GLN A 393 -18.32 14.16 -3.91
C GLN A 393 -18.61 15.67 -3.85
N VAL A 394 -19.20 16.07 -2.74
CA VAL A 394 -19.44 17.49 -2.45
C VAL A 394 -18.67 17.92 -1.21
N ALA A 395 -17.92 19.02 -1.29
CA ALA A 395 -17.26 19.61 -0.13
C ALA A 395 -18.31 20.18 0.84
N MET A 396 -18.00 20.13 2.16
CA MET A 396 -18.92 20.58 3.20
C MET A 396 -19.51 21.98 2.95
N GLN A 397 -18.67 22.97 2.63
CA GLN A 397 -19.12 24.34 2.36
C GLN A 397 -20.13 24.39 1.21
N LYS A 398 -19.89 23.64 0.14
CA LYS A 398 -20.79 23.55 -1.02
C LYS A 398 -22.07 22.78 -0.67
N ALA A 399 -21.97 21.73 0.17
CA ALA A 399 -23.16 21.01 0.63
C ALA A 399 -24.06 21.90 1.49
N VAL A 400 -23.48 22.68 2.41
CA VAL A 400 -24.23 23.65 3.23
C VAL A 400 -24.87 24.74 2.37
N SER A 401 -24.13 25.33 1.42
CA SER A 401 -24.64 26.36 0.53
C SER A 401 -25.79 25.86 -0.36
N ASN A 402 -25.77 24.60 -0.74
CA ASN A 402 -26.71 23.97 -1.64
C ASN A 402 -27.66 22.98 -0.93
N ILE A 403 -27.82 23.11 0.37
CA ILE A 403 -28.55 22.11 1.18
C ILE A 403 -30.03 21.96 0.73
N GLY A 404 -30.63 23.03 0.21
CA GLY A 404 -31.96 23.00 -0.35
C GLY A 404 -32.13 22.19 -1.65
N ASN A 405 -31.01 21.82 -2.30
CA ASN A 405 -31.02 21.01 -3.52
C ASN A 405 -31.09 19.51 -3.23
N TYR A 406 -30.94 19.10 -1.97
CA TYR A 406 -31.03 17.70 -1.54
C TYR A 406 -32.42 17.44 -0.94
N ASP A 407 -33.11 16.42 -1.46
CA ASP A 407 -34.42 16.01 -0.98
C ASP A 407 -34.33 15.40 0.41
N ARG A 408 -33.19 14.75 0.71
CA ARG A 408 -32.91 14.08 1.98
C ARG A 408 -31.44 13.90 2.23
N ILE A 409 -31.12 13.70 3.49
CA ILE A 409 -29.77 13.35 3.94
C ILE A 409 -29.82 11.92 4.43
N VAL A 410 -29.03 11.05 3.83
CA VAL A 410 -28.98 9.62 4.17
C VAL A 410 -27.68 9.35 4.89
N TRP A 411 -27.75 9.13 6.19
CA TRP A 411 -26.61 8.78 6.98
C TRP A 411 -26.40 7.27 7.00
N ILE A 412 -25.33 6.84 6.30
CA ILE A 412 -24.89 5.45 6.29
C ILE A 412 -24.15 5.20 7.59
N HIS A 413 -24.88 4.73 8.60
CA HIS A 413 -24.38 4.49 9.95
C HIS A 413 -23.39 3.33 9.97
N THR A 414 -22.19 3.58 10.50
CA THR A 414 -21.23 2.56 10.89
C THR A 414 -21.21 2.45 12.41
N MET A 415 -20.88 1.27 12.97
CA MET A 415 -21.09 0.89 14.38
C MET A 415 -20.40 1.76 15.45
N TYR A 416 -19.71 2.83 15.08
CA TYR A 416 -18.80 3.57 15.95
C TYR A 416 -19.31 4.91 16.47
N THR A 417 -20.52 5.34 16.10
CA THR A 417 -21.10 6.59 16.61
C THR A 417 -22.51 6.33 17.10
N PRO A 418 -22.88 6.73 18.33
CA PRO A 418 -24.25 6.62 18.80
C PRO A 418 -25.21 7.31 17.81
N ARG A 419 -26.27 6.62 17.44
CA ARG A 419 -27.19 7.07 16.38
C ARG A 419 -27.74 8.49 16.62
N LYS A 420 -28.11 8.78 17.86
CA LYS A 420 -28.64 10.08 18.25
C LYS A 420 -27.62 11.20 18.07
N GLU A 421 -26.42 11.02 18.59
CA GLU A 421 -25.34 12.01 18.52
C GLU A 421 -24.90 12.30 17.08
N GLY A 422 -24.88 11.26 16.24
CA GLY A 422 -24.55 11.42 14.81
C GLY A 422 -25.62 12.23 14.07
N ILE A 423 -26.90 12.01 14.34
CA ILE A 423 -28.01 12.79 13.78
C ILE A 423 -27.90 14.26 14.21
N GLU A 424 -27.73 14.53 15.51
CA GLU A 424 -27.57 15.87 16.06
C GLU A 424 -26.37 16.60 15.42
N LEU A 425 -25.24 15.91 15.26
CA LEU A 425 -24.03 16.46 14.65
C LEU A 425 -24.25 16.83 13.17
N ILE A 426 -24.86 15.94 12.40
CA ILE A 426 -25.15 16.16 10.97
C ILE A 426 -26.16 17.32 10.82
N ALA A 427 -27.25 17.29 11.58
CA ALA A 427 -28.28 18.33 11.58
C ALA A 427 -27.70 19.70 11.85
N LYS A 428 -26.92 19.82 12.92
CA LYS A 428 -26.27 21.09 13.32
C LYS A 428 -25.25 21.58 12.30
N ALA A 429 -24.44 20.68 11.75
CA ALA A 429 -23.39 21.07 10.81
C ALA A 429 -23.91 21.48 9.44
N LEU A 430 -24.99 20.84 8.98
CA LEU A 430 -25.64 21.14 7.70
C LEU A 430 -26.76 22.18 7.81
N GLY A 431 -27.15 22.57 9.02
CA GLY A 431 -28.23 23.55 9.26
C GLY A 431 -29.61 23.02 8.86
N VAL A 432 -29.90 21.75 9.13
CA VAL A 432 -31.16 21.09 8.77
C VAL A 432 -31.87 20.55 10.02
N ASP A 433 -33.16 20.30 9.89
CA ASP A 433 -33.94 19.59 10.90
C ASP A 433 -33.54 18.09 10.93
N GLU A 434 -33.50 17.50 12.13
CA GLU A 434 -33.13 16.09 12.32
C GLU A 434 -34.06 15.12 11.57
N SER A 435 -35.31 15.49 11.37
CA SER A 435 -36.32 14.72 10.62
C SER A 435 -35.95 14.51 9.13
N LYS A 436 -35.07 15.35 8.57
CA LYS A 436 -34.52 15.20 7.22
C LYS A 436 -33.42 14.15 7.11
N ILE A 437 -32.91 13.67 8.25
CA ILE A 437 -31.81 12.70 8.27
C ILE A 437 -32.38 11.30 8.40
N ILE A 438 -32.16 10.50 7.37
CA ILE A 438 -32.63 9.12 7.29
C ILE A 438 -31.45 8.19 7.53
N VAL A 439 -31.62 7.20 8.41
CA VAL A 439 -30.58 6.21 8.73
C VAL A 439 -31.09 4.83 8.32
N PRO A 440 -30.67 4.31 7.14
CA PRO A 440 -31.02 2.97 6.70
C PRO A 440 -30.39 1.91 7.61
N LYS A 441 -30.89 0.66 7.52
CA LYS A 441 -30.28 -0.46 8.22
C LYS A 441 -28.93 -0.80 7.59
N ALA A 442 -27.89 -1.02 8.41
CA ALA A 442 -26.54 -1.31 7.92
C ALA A 442 -26.49 -2.47 6.92
N ARG A 443 -27.26 -3.57 7.19
CA ARG A 443 -27.35 -4.72 6.31
C ARG A 443 -27.85 -4.42 4.89
N GLU A 444 -28.69 -3.40 4.72
CA GLU A 444 -29.24 -3.01 3.42
C GLU A 444 -28.19 -2.27 2.60
N VAL A 445 -27.41 -1.42 3.28
CA VAL A 445 -26.27 -0.74 2.65
C VAL A 445 -25.20 -1.76 2.27
N GLU A 446 -24.89 -2.71 3.14
CA GLU A 446 -23.94 -3.79 2.85
C GLU A 446 -24.42 -4.64 1.66
N GLN A 447 -25.69 -5.00 1.62
CA GLN A 447 -26.27 -5.73 0.49
C GLN A 447 -26.10 -4.97 -0.82
N LEU A 448 -26.43 -3.66 -0.85
CA LEU A 448 -26.21 -2.82 -2.03
C LEU A 448 -24.74 -2.84 -2.48
N LEU A 449 -23.82 -2.65 -1.56
CA LEU A 449 -22.38 -2.58 -1.85
C LEU A 449 -21.76 -3.90 -2.28
N MET A 450 -22.29 -5.03 -1.80
CA MET A 450 -21.77 -6.37 -2.09
C MET A 450 -22.39 -6.97 -3.36
N THR A 451 -23.71 -6.86 -3.51
CA THR A 451 -24.44 -7.54 -4.58
C THR A 451 -24.81 -6.63 -5.73
N GLN A 452 -24.66 -5.31 -5.55
CA GLN A 452 -25.16 -4.26 -6.45
C GLN A 452 -26.69 -4.35 -6.68
N GLN A 453 -27.41 -5.09 -5.85
CA GLN A 453 -28.86 -5.15 -5.87
C GLN A 453 -29.44 -4.13 -4.90
N MET A 454 -30.45 -3.37 -5.33
CA MET A 454 -31.11 -2.38 -4.50
C MET A 454 -32.11 -3.02 -3.55
N PRO A 455 -31.88 -2.99 -2.21
CA PRO A 455 -32.90 -3.43 -1.26
C PRO A 455 -34.12 -2.50 -1.27
N PRO A 456 -35.35 -3.00 -1.24
CA PRO A 456 -36.57 -2.16 -1.32
C PRO A 456 -36.66 -1.08 -0.24
N GLU A 457 -36.26 -1.40 0.99
CA GLU A 457 -36.27 -0.44 2.10
C GLU A 457 -35.19 0.66 1.92
N LEU A 458 -34.03 0.31 1.35
CA LEU A 458 -33.00 1.29 1.03
C LEU A 458 -33.44 2.19 -0.13
N ASP A 459 -34.09 1.65 -1.15
CA ASP A 459 -34.65 2.43 -2.25
C ASP A 459 -35.67 3.46 -1.74
N LYS A 460 -36.53 3.05 -0.83
CA LYS A 460 -37.47 3.96 -0.15
C LYS A 460 -36.73 5.02 0.69
N ALA A 461 -35.68 4.63 1.41
CA ALA A 461 -34.86 5.56 2.19
C ALA A 461 -34.14 6.59 1.31
N LEU A 462 -33.70 6.18 0.11
CA LEU A 462 -33.06 7.05 -0.88
C LEU A 462 -34.04 7.95 -1.63
N GLY A 463 -35.32 7.62 -1.64
CA GLY A 463 -36.39 8.43 -2.28
C GLY A 463 -36.80 8.00 -3.67
N GLY A 464 -36.27 6.88 -4.17
CA GLY A 464 -36.60 6.36 -5.48
C GLY A 464 -36.03 7.15 -6.65
N ALA A 465 -36.55 6.90 -7.85
CA ALA A 465 -36.10 7.53 -9.08
C ALA A 465 -36.37 9.06 -9.07
N GLY A 466 -35.32 9.83 -9.37
CA GLY A 466 -35.37 11.30 -9.44
C GLY A 466 -35.04 12.02 -8.14
N ALA A 467 -34.91 11.33 -7.01
CA ALA A 467 -34.43 11.92 -5.77
C ALA A 467 -32.92 12.26 -5.85
N LYS A 468 -32.51 13.28 -5.10
CA LYS A 468 -31.13 13.75 -4.98
C LYS A 468 -30.68 13.67 -3.52
N PRO A 469 -30.35 12.46 -3.01
CA PRO A 469 -29.89 12.32 -1.63
C PRO A 469 -28.46 12.80 -1.47
N LEU A 470 -28.20 13.47 -0.33
CA LEU A 470 -26.85 13.65 0.19
C LEU A 470 -26.50 12.47 1.08
N LEU A 471 -25.48 11.71 0.72
CA LEU A 471 -25.01 10.56 1.50
C LEU A 471 -23.90 10.99 2.45
N VAL A 472 -24.00 10.58 3.69
CA VAL A 472 -23.01 10.85 4.75
C VAL A 472 -22.62 9.53 5.40
N CYS A 473 -21.32 9.27 5.57
CA CYS A 473 -20.80 8.20 6.43
C CYS A 473 -19.70 8.76 7.35
N MET A 474 -19.01 7.92 8.10
CA MET A 474 -17.98 8.39 9.05
C MET A 474 -16.87 9.21 8.37
N MET A 475 -16.27 8.69 7.30
CA MET A 475 -15.10 9.25 6.62
C MET A 475 -15.34 9.65 5.16
N GLY A 476 -16.54 9.50 4.64
CA GLY A 476 -16.88 9.79 3.24
C GLY A 476 -16.64 8.62 2.25
N ASN A 477 -15.99 7.54 2.66
CA ASN A 477 -15.61 6.44 1.76
C ASN A 477 -16.80 5.52 1.43
N THR A 478 -17.53 5.06 2.45
CA THR A 478 -18.68 4.17 2.26
C THR A 478 -19.81 4.88 1.51
N SER A 479 -20.04 6.16 1.83
CA SER A 479 -21.04 6.99 1.14
C SER A 479 -20.66 7.27 -0.32
N LEU A 480 -19.36 7.47 -0.62
CA LEU A 480 -18.91 7.62 -1.99
C LEU A 480 -19.12 6.33 -2.79
N ARG A 481 -18.73 5.18 -2.24
CA ARG A 481 -18.95 3.88 -2.88
C ARG A 481 -20.44 3.59 -3.11
N ALA A 482 -21.28 3.97 -2.16
CA ALA A 482 -22.73 3.90 -2.34
C ALA A 482 -23.21 4.81 -3.46
N ALA A 483 -22.73 6.05 -3.54
CA ALA A 483 -23.06 6.98 -4.63
C ALA A 483 -22.64 6.43 -6.01
N GLU A 484 -21.48 5.78 -6.11
CA GLU A 484 -21.00 5.12 -7.33
C GLU A 484 -21.97 4.01 -7.80
N VAL A 485 -22.38 3.13 -6.88
CA VAL A 485 -23.33 2.05 -7.20
C VAL A 485 -24.70 2.61 -7.58
N LEU A 486 -25.15 3.68 -6.91
CA LEU A 486 -26.40 4.35 -7.21
C LEU A 486 -26.38 5.04 -8.57
N ALA A 487 -25.28 5.68 -8.95
CA ALA A 487 -25.10 6.31 -10.26
C ALA A 487 -25.25 5.28 -11.40
N GLN A 488 -24.72 4.07 -11.24
CA GLN A 488 -24.90 2.98 -12.21
C GLN A 488 -26.37 2.55 -12.35
N LYS A 489 -27.21 2.87 -11.36
CA LYS A 489 -28.65 2.60 -11.35
C LYS A 489 -29.50 3.83 -11.76
N GLY A 490 -28.85 4.90 -12.21
CA GLY A 490 -29.53 6.13 -12.60
C GLY A 490 -30.02 7.02 -11.45
N ILE A 491 -29.54 6.75 -10.21
CA ILE A 491 -29.86 7.59 -9.04
C ILE A 491 -28.72 8.58 -8.81
N VAL A 492 -29.02 9.87 -8.91
CA VAL A 492 -28.03 10.94 -8.72
C VAL A 492 -27.88 11.25 -7.23
N ALA A 493 -26.89 10.63 -6.59
CA ALA A 493 -26.56 10.86 -5.19
C ALA A 493 -25.19 11.53 -5.07
N GLU A 494 -25.05 12.48 -4.15
CA GLU A 494 -23.75 13.07 -3.80
C GLU A 494 -23.27 12.56 -2.43
N SER A 495 -21.97 12.33 -2.28
CA SER A 495 -21.36 11.93 -1.03
C SER A 495 -20.65 13.11 -0.36
N LEU A 496 -20.92 13.35 0.93
CA LEU A 496 -20.22 14.36 1.70
C LEU A 496 -18.73 13.97 1.87
N ASN A 497 -17.85 14.78 1.30
CA ASN A 497 -16.40 14.55 1.38
C ASN A 497 -15.92 14.65 2.83
N GLY A 498 -15.19 13.62 3.30
CA GLY A 498 -14.74 13.51 4.69
C GLY A 498 -15.84 13.11 5.69
N GLY A 499 -17.09 12.96 5.26
CA GLY A 499 -18.20 12.47 6.08
C GLY A 499 -18.40 13.24 7.38
N ILE A 500 -18.80 12.54 8.45
CA ILE A 500 -18.99 13.12 9.80
C ILE A 500 -17.69 13.72 10.35
N SER A 501 -16.55 13.13 10.02
CA SER A 501 -15.24 13.62 10.47
C SER A 501 -14.95 15.04 9.95
N ALA A 502 -15.37 15.37 8.72
CA ALA A 502 -15.26 16.74 8.21
C ALA A 502 -16.19 17.72 8.93
N LEU A 503 -17.35 17.25 9.40
CA LEU A 503 -18.32 18.07 10.15
C LEU A 503 -17.79 18.42 11.55
N SER A 504 -16.98 17.55 12.16
CA SER A 504 -16.39 17.75 13.50
C SER A 504 -15.10 18.56 13.49
N ALA A 505 -14.35 18.57 12.38
CA ALA A 505 -13.06 19.26 12.27
C ALA A 505 -13.14 20.80 12.46
N GLY A 506 -14.30 21.42 12.20
CA GLY A 506 -14.55 22.85 12.44
C GLY A 506 -14.59 23.27 13.92
N LYS A 507 -14.51 22.34 14.88
CA LYS A 507 -14.61 22.61 16.32
C LYS A 507 -13.34 22.28 17.14
N GLY A 508 -12.21 22.01 16.51
CA GLY A 508 -10.93 21.79 17.21
C GLY A 508 -10.80 20.49 18.00
N LYS A 509 -11.76 19.55 17.91
CA LYS A 509 -11.62 18.21 18.48
C LYS A 509 -10.96 17.29 17.47
N GLN A 510 -9.84 16.70 17.83
CA GLN A 510 -9.12 15.73 17.01
C GLN A 510 -9.85 14.37 17.00
N ILE A 511 -9.80 13.67 15.85
CA ILE A 511 -10.40 12.33 15.63
C ILE A 511 -10.06 11.28 16.73
N PRO A 512 -8.88 11.28 17.38
CA PRO A 512 -8.57 10.36 18.48
C PRO A 512 -9.53 10.44 19.66
N GLU A 513 -10.07 11.61 19.98
CA GLU A 513 -11.00 11.76 21.11
C GLU A 513 -12.39 11.16 20.84
N LEU A 514 -12.81 11.13 19.56
CA LEU A 514 -14.08 10.50 19.17
C LEU A 514 -14.00 8.97 19.16
N VAL A 515 -12.83 8.41 18.89
CA VAL A 515 -12.59 6.95 18.95
C VAL A 515 -12.48 6.49 20.40
N GLN A 516 -11.90 7.30 21.27
CA GLN A 516 -11.75 6.96 22.69
C GLN A 516 -13.09 7.00 23.47
N MET A 517 -14.00 7.90 23.10
CA MET A 517 -15.35 7.96 23.67
C MET A 517 -16.28 6.81 23.24
N ALA A 518 -15.94 6.09 22.19
CA ALA A 518 -16.72 4.93 21.70
C ALA A 518 -16.28 3.59 22.34
N THR A 519 -15.21 3.58 23.14
CA THR A 519 -14.67 2.39 23.83
C THR A 519 -14.90 2.42 25.35
N GLU A 520 -15.45 3.48 25.90
CA GLU A 520 -16.04 3.58 27.23
C GLU A 520 -17.57 3.48 27.16
#